data_9026d1f7b3bd4635cb292fae1bb9d563
#
_entry.id   9026d1f7b3bd4635cb292fae1bb9d563
#
_cell.length_a   1.000
_cell.length_b   1.000
_cell.length_c   1.000
_cell.angle_alpha   90.00
_cell.angle_beta   90.00
_cell.angle_gamma   90.00
#
_symmetry.space_group_name_H-M   'P 1'
#
loop_
_entity.id
_entity.type
_entity.pdbx_description
1 polymer ?
#
loop_
_entity_poly.entity_id
_entity_poly.type
_entity_poly.pdbx_seq_one_letter_code
_entity_poly.pdbx_strand_id
1 'polypeptide(L)'
;MIQTLTHLPHPAEDGPTLASHFTDLAPPLNARQAQLEASRCLYCYDAPCVNACPSEIDIPSFIRNIHTENVQGAAQKILSANILGGSCARVCPTEILCQQACVRNNAEECAPVLIGLLQRYAIDNAHFSEHPFHRAAPTGKRIAVVGAGPAGLACAHRSALHGHDVVIFEAREKAGGLNEYGIAKYKLVDDFAQKELDFLLQIGGIEIRHGQRLGDNLTLSDLHQQFDSVFLGLGLAASKQLGLAHEDAPGLLAATDYIRELRQADDLTQLPLADRCIVLGAGNTAIDMAVQMARLGARDVNLVYRRGLADMGATHHEQDIAKANQVRLLTWAQPEEVLLDEQGHVRGMRFQRTRLENGRLHPTGETFELAADAIFKAIGQGFDSEALHDPLAQQLQRVGERIFVDEQLRTSIPGVYAGGDCVSLGEDLTVQAVQHGKLAAEAMHAQLMLNVEAA
;
A
#
# COMPACT_ATOMS: atom_id res chain seq x y z
N MET A 1 -19.36 -1.72 -8.08
CA MET A 1 -18.47 -2.77 -8.59
C MET A 1 -18.72 -4.13 -7.96
N ILE A 2 -19.05 -4.23 -6.67
CA ILE A 2 -19.56 -5.51 -6.11
C ILE A 2 -21.02 -5.83 -6.53
N GLN A 3 -21.61 -5.02 -7.38
CA GLN A 3 -22.95 -5.27 -7.96
C GLN A 3 -23.05 -6.62 -8.69
N THR A 4 -21.92 -7.18 -9.12
CA THR A 4 -21.84 -8.53 -9.69
C THR A 4 -22.00 -9.65 -8.65
N LEU A 5 -22.00 -9.33 -7.35
CA LEU A 5 -22.15 -10.25 -6.23
C LEU A 5 -23.52 -10.17 -5.54
N THR A 6 -24.48 -9.41 -6.07
CA THR A 6 -25.80 -9.21 -5.42
C THR A 6 -26.63 -10.49 -5.25
N HIS A 7 -26.25 -11.57 -5.95
CA HIS A 7 -26.87 -12.90 -5.81
C HIS A 7 -26.31 -13.69 -4.60
N LEU A 8 -25.22 -13.24 -3.99
CA LEU A 8 -24.63 -13.89 -2.83
C LEU A 8 -25.35 -13.50 -1.53
N PRO A 9 -25.36 -14.39 -0.52
CA PRO A 9 -25.86 -14.04 0.81
C PRO A 9 -25.00 -12.99 1.50
N HIS A 10 -25.48 -12.51 2.62
CA HIS A 10 -24.74 -11.65 3.54
C HIS A 10 -24.19 -12.47 4.73
N PRO A 11 -23.22 -11.94 5.50
CA PRO A 11 -22.75 -12.57 6.72
C PRO A 11 -23.91 -12.92 7.65
N ALA A 12 -23.84 -14.10 8.26
CA ALA A 12 -24.87 -14.55 9.19
C ALA A 12 -24.69 -13.97 10.60
N GLU A 13 -23.49 -13.48 10.93
CA GLU A 13 -23.16 -12.91 12.20
C GLU A 13 -23.60 -11.44 12.29
N ASP A 14 -23.86 -10.97 13.50
CA ASP A 14 -24.19 -9.56 13.74
C ASP A 14 -22.98 -8.63 13.60
N GLY A 15 -23.26 -7.33 13.44
CA GLY A 15 -22.24 -6.32 13.23
C GLY A 15 -21.15 -6.28 14.31
N PRO A 16 -21.48 -6.30 15.63
CA PRO A 16 -20.48 -6.36 16.70
C PRO A 16 -19.56 -7.57 16.63
N THR A 17 -20.10 -8.75 16.33
CA THR A 17 -19.32 -9.98 16.19
C THR A 17 -18.37 -9.87 14.99
N LEU A 18 -18.86 -9.47 13.83
CA LEU A 18 -18.03 -9.25 12.64
C LEU A 18 -16.93 -8.21 12.91
N ALA A 19 -17.26 -7.10 13.55
CA ALA A 19 -16.28 -6.07 13.90
C ALA A 19 -15.14 -6.63 14.78
N SER A 20 -15.46 -7.57 15.69
CA SER A 20 -14.46 -8.22 16.54
C SER A 20 -13.45 -9.07 15.77
N HIS A 21 -13.84 -9.60 14.59
CA HIS A 21 -12.95 -10.36 13.72
C HIS A 21 -11.93 -9.47 12.97
N PHE A 22 -12.21 -8.17 12.88
CA PHE A 22 -11.35 -7.19 12.20
C PHE A 22 -10.54 -6.33 13.18
N THR A 23 -10.37 -6.79 14.41
CA THR A 23 -9.47 -6.15 15.38
C THR A 23 -8.02 -6.18 14.90
N ASP A 24 -7.22 -5.32 15.51
CA ASP A 24 -5.81 -5.13 15.18
C ASP A 24 -5.01 -6.44 15.16
N LEU A 25 -4.35 -6.72 14.05
CA LEU A 25 -3.51 -7.91 13.87
C LEU A 25 -2.30 -7.93 14.82
N ALA A 26 -1.70 -6.76 15.04
CA ALA A 26 -0.48 -6.59 15.85
C ALA A 26 -0.74 -5.60 16.98
N PRO A 27 -1.29 -6.05 18.14
CA PRO A 27 -1.57 -5.16 19.27
C PRO A 27 -0.35 -4.31 19.67
N PRO A 28 -0.54 -3.02 20.02
CA PRO A 28 0.56 -2.14 20.37
C PRO A 28 1.25 -2.57 21.65
N LEU A 29 2.54 -2.27 21.76
CA LEU A 29 3.29 -2.44 23.01
C LEU A 29 2.78 -1.46 24.07
N ASN A 30 2.67 -1.91 25.33
CA ASN A 30 2.53 -0.98 26.43
C ASN A 30 3.90 -0.35 26.80
N ALA A 31 3.91 0.70 27.64
CA ALA A 31 5.11 1.45 27.98
C ALA A 31 6.26 0.56 28.51
N ARG A 32 5.94 -0.41 29.37
CA ARG A 32 6.94 -1.33 29.94
C ARG A 32 7.51 -2.27 28.87
N GLN A 33 6.65 -2.81 28.00
CA GLN A 33 7.09 -3.67 26.91
C GLN A 33 7.96 -2.90 25.92
N ALA A 34 7.56 -1.66 25.56
CA ALA A 34 8.33 -0.82 24.68
C ALA A 34 9.71 -0.48 25.25
N GLN A 35 9.81 -0.19 26.54
CA GLN A 35 11.07 0.10 27.21
C GLN A 35 11.99 -1.13 27.27
N LEU A 36 11.43 -2.31 27.59
CA LEU A 36 12.18 -3.58 27.59
C LEU A 36 12.68 -3.91 26.18
N GLU A 37 11.83 -3.77 25.17
CA GLU A 37 12.19 -4.05 23.79
C GLU A 37 13.24 -3.05 23.27
N ALA A 38 13.09 -1.76 23.60
CA ALA A 38 14.06 -0.72 23.24
C ALA A 38 15.45 -0.98 23.86
N SER A 39 15.50 -1.57 25.09
CA SER A 39 16.78 -1.91 25.75
C SER A 39 17.57 -2.99 25.02
N ARG A 40 16.94 -3.78 24.14
CA ARG A 40 17.63 -4.79 23.31
C ARG A 40 18.43 -4.18 22.15
N CYS A 41 18.18 -2.91 21.80
CA CYS A 41 18.90 -2.23 20.72
C CYS A 41 20.37 -1.99 21.09
N LEU A 42 21.28 -2.30 20.18
CA LEU A 42 22.72 -2.11 20.38
C LEU A 42 23.19 -0.70 19.97
N TYR A 43 22.30 0.13 19.42
CA TYR A 43 22.65 1.48 18.94
C TYR A 43 23.84 1.52 17.99
N CYS A 44 23.84 0.59 16.99
CA CYS A 44 24.91 0.46 16.02
C CYS A 44 25.22 1.79 15.32
N TYR A 45 26.53 2.08 15.13
CA TYR A 45 26.97 3.31 14.47
C TYR A 45 26.61 3.34 12.97
N ASP A 46 26.86 2.26 12.26
CA ASP A 46 26.56 2.00 10.84
C ASP A 46 25.31 1.14 10.68
N ALA A 47 24.27 1.45 11.42
CA ALA A 47 23.08 0.66 11.64
C ALA A 47 22.49 0.03 10.35
N PRO A 48 22.60 -1.28 10.12
CA PRO A 48 22.08 -1.92 8.90
C PRO A 48 20.58 -1.76 8.74
N CYS A 49 19.85 -1.63 9.86
CA CYS A 49 18.41 -1.40 9.86
C CYS A 49 18.01 -0.03 9.27
N VAL A 50 18.87 1.00 9.38
CA VAL A 50 18.66 2.30 8.73
C VAL A 50 18.80 2.17 7.23
N ASN A 51 19.86 1.50 6.76
CA ASN A 51 20.12 1.29 5.34
C ASN A 51 19.04 0.41 4.67
N ALA A 52 18.43 -0.50 5.44
CA ALA A 52 17.33 -1.35 4.96
C ALA A 52 15.96 -0.65 5.00
N CYS A 53 15.87 0.54 5.60
CA CYS A 53 14.64 1.34 5.60
C CYS A 53 14.62 2.26 4.36
N PRO A 54 13.68 2.11 3.43
CA PRO A 54 13.63 2.98 2.24
C PRO A 54 13.53 4.48 2.58
N SER A 55 12.90 4.85 3.72
CA SER A 55 12.80 6.24 4.17
C SER A 55 13.99 6.70 5.02
N GLU A 56 14.97 5.82 5.28
CA GLU A 56 16.19 6.12 6.07
C GLU A 56 15.89 6.68 7.46
N ILE A 57 14.86 6.12 8.14
CA ILE A 57 14.55 6.52 9.51
C ILE A 57 15.75 6.23 10.41
N ASP A 58 16.18 7.21 11.21
CA ASP A 58 17.23 7.04 12.21
C ASP A 58 16.74 6.12 13.36
N ILE A 59 16.73 4.81 13.07
CA ILE A 59 16.18 3.77 13.96
C ILE A 59 16.89 3.72 15.30
N PRO A 60 18.23 3.73 15.41
CA PRO A 60 18.89 3.72 16.71
C PRO A 60 18.50 4.93 17.57
N SER A 61 18.38 6.12 16.97
CA SER A 61 18.04 7.33 17.71
C SER A 61 16.60 7.34 18.21
N PHE A 62 15.62 6.92 17.41
CA PHE A 62 14.26 6.90 17.93
C PHE A 62 14.07 5.80 18.99
N ILE A 63 14.73 4.64 18.88
CA ILE A 63 14.69 3.59 19.89
C ILE A 63 15.36 4.07 21.17
N ARG A 64 16.49 4.78 21.08
CA ARG A 64 17.14 5.38 22.23
C ARG A 64 16.23 6.38 22.94
N ASN A 65 15.50 7.21 22.19
CA ASN A 65 14.52 8.13 22.76
C ASN A 65 13.40 7.40 23.51
N ILE A 66 12.90 6.28 22.99
CA ILE A 66 11.93 5.43 23.72
C ILE A 66 12.56 4.91 25.02
N HIS A 67 13.78 4.37 24.94
CA HIS A 67 14.49 3.82 26.11
C HIS A 67 14.71 4.87 27.20
N THR A 68 14.90 6.13 26.84
CA THR A 68 15.07 7.26 27.79
C THR A 68 13.75 8.01 28.05
N GLU A 69 12.61 7.42 27.77
CA GLU A 69 11.25 7.94 28.03
C GLU A 69 10.91 9.26 27.28
N ASN A 70 11.70 9.61 26.25
CA ASN A 70 11.43 10.74 25.38
C ASN A 70 10.61 10.31 24.15
N VAL A 71 9.34 9.95 24.37
CA VAL A 71 8.45 9.43 23.31
C VAL A 71 8.20 10.48 22.21
N GLN A 72 8.06 11.75 22.58
CA GLN A 72 7.90 12.84 21.61
C GLN A 72 9.13 13.00 20.70
N GLY A 73 10.33 12.95 21.27
CA GLY A 73 11.57 12.98 20.49
C GLY A 73 11.72 11.75 19.58
N ALA A 74 11.23 10.57 20.02
CA ALA A 74 11.20 9.39 19.18
C ALA A 74 10.27 9.59 17.96
N ALA A 75 9.03 10.03 18.18
CA ALA A 75 8.08 10.30 17.11
C ALA A 75 8.57 11.40 16.15
N GLN A 76 9.16 12.48 16.67
CA GLN A 76 9.71 13.54 15.83
C GLN A 76 10.85 13.05 14.92
N LYS A 77 11.71 12.15 15.41
CA LYS A 77 12.75 11.50 14.60
C LYS A 77 12.13 10.66 13.45
N ILE A 78 11.10 9.89 13.74
CA ILE A 78 10.40 9.09 12.75
C ILE A 78 9.75 10.01 11.70
N LEU A 79 8.94 10.97 12.15
CA LEU A 79 8.17 11.86 11.29
C LEU A 79 9.03 12.77 10.41
N SER A 80 10.24 13.14 10.85
CA SER A 80 11.19 13.95 10.04
C SER A 80 11.67 13.20 8.80
N ALA A 81 11.81 11.88 8.90
CA ALA A 81 12.21 11.00 7.79
C ALA A 81 11.00 10.46 7.00
N ASN A 82 9.91 10.17 7.70
CA ASN A 82 8.71 9.55 7.15
C ASN A 82 7.45 10.11 7.83
N ILE A 83 6.77 11.04 7.17
CA ILE A 83 5.56 11.69 7.72
C ILE A 83 4.38 10.73 7.86
N LEU A 84 4.36 9.61 7.12
CA LEU A 84 3.41 8.50 7.26
C LEU A 84 4.02 7.36 8.11
N GLY A 85 4.82 7.70 9.10
CA GLY A 85 5.52 6.75 9.96
C GLY A 85 4.60 5.85 10.77
N GLY A 86 3.40 6.28 11.09
CA GLY A 86 2.39 5.50 11.80
C GLY A 86 1.76 4.40 10.93
N SER A 87 1.36 4.73 9.70
CA SER A 87 0.93 3.73 8.72
C SER A 87 2.06 2.74 8.41
N CYS A 88 3.27 3.24 8.13
CA CYS A 88 4.42 2.37 7.87
C CYS A 88 4.73 1.43 9.05
N ALA A 89 4.58 1.88 10.30
CA ALA A 89 4.77 1.03 11.48
C ALA A 89 3.80 -0.16 11.55
N ARG A 90 2.64 -0.06 10.87
CA ARG A 90 1.59 -1.08 10.86
C ARG A 90 1.63 -2.00 9.64
N VAL A 91 2.10 -1.47 8.48
CA VAL A 91 1.95 -2.16 7.20
C VAL A 91 3.28 -2.52 6.52
N CYS A 92 4.42 -1.98 6.98
CA CYS A 92 5.71 -2.38 6.43
C CYS A 92 6.02 -3.85 6.72
N PRO A 93 6.48 -4.61 5.74
CA PRO A 93 6.99 -5.96 5.95
C PRO A 93 8.38 -5.88 6.59
N THR A 94 8.43 -5.51 7.89
CA THR A 94 9.67 -5.25 8.62
C THR A 94 10.59 -6.46 8.67
N GLU A 95 10.02 -7.67 8.57
CA GLU A 95 10.72 -8.97 8.53
C GLU A 95 11.55 -9.20 7.27
N ILE A 96 11.36 -8.40 6.23
CA ILE A 96 12.21 -8.39 5.02
C ILE A 96 12.94 -7.05 4.82
N LEU A 97 12.75 -6.09 5.74
CA LEU A 97 13.37 -4.77 5.74
C LEU A 97 14.25 -4.57 6.98
N CYS A 98 13.90 -3.60 7.82
CA CYS A 98 14.71 -3.17 8.97
C CYS A 98 14.91 -4.26 10.02
N GLN A 99 13.90 -5.10 10.30
CA GLN A 99 14.04 -6.20 11.25
C GLN A 99 14.89 -7.34 10.67
N GLN A 100 14.81 -7.63 9.37
CA GLN A 100 15.69 -8.59 8.72
C GLN A 100 17.16 -8.18 8.83
N ALA A 101 17.44 -6.89 8.67
CA ALA A 101 18.78 -6.34 8.75
C ALA A 101 19.31 -6.14 10.19
N CYS A 102 18.48 -6.39 11.20
CA CYS A 102 18.89 -6.21 12.59
C CYS A 102 20.01 -7.16 12.98
N VAL A 103 21.11 -6.64 13.54
CA VAL A 103 22.26 -7.45 13.97
C VAL A 103 21.93 -8.48 15.05
N ARG A 104 20.83 -8.30 15.78
CA ARG A 104 20.32 -9.26 16.77
C ARG A 104 19.89 -10.59 16.16
N ASN A 105 19.63 -10.66 14.86
CA ASN A 105 19.38 -11.93 14.16
C ASN A 105 20.59 -12.89 14.25
N ASN A 106 21.79 -12.36 14.42
CA ASN A 106 23.03 -13.15 14.53
C ASN A 106 23.44 -13.42 15.99
N ALA A 107 22.67 -12.97 16.97
CA ALA A 107 22.88 -13.27 18.38
C ALA A 107 22.29 -14.64 18.77
N GLU A 108 22.60 -15.14 19.98
CA GLU A 108 22.06 -16.42 20.46
C GLU A 108 20.52 -16.46 20.48
N GLU A 109 19.87 -15.31 20.70
CA GLU A 109 18.41 -15.18 20.68
C GLU A 109 17.81 -15.37 19.29
N CYS A 110 18.56 -15.17 18.21
CA CYS A 110 18.12 -15.21 16.80
C CYS A 110 16.81 -14.45 16.56
N ALA A 111 16.65 -13.30 17.25
CA ALA A 111 15.43 -12.50 17.22
C ALA A 111 15.76 -11.01 17.07
N PRO A 112 15.27 -10.35 16.02
CA PRO A 112 15.49 -8.91 15.83
C PRO A 112 14.82 -8.09 16.94
N VAL A 113 15.21 -6.82 17.07
CA VAL A 113 14.41 -5.84 17.80
C VAL A 113 13.11 -5.60 17.03
N LEU A 114 11.98 -5.54 17.73
CA LEU A 114 10.66 -5.32 17.15
C LEU A 114 10.48 -3.85 16.71
N ILE A 115 11.25 -3.46 15.69
CA ILE A 115 11.39 -2.07 15.24
C ILE A 115 10.04 -1.47 14.84
N GLY A 116 9.22 -2.21 14.09
CA GLY A 116 7.88 -1.76 13.68
C GLY A 116 6.98 -1.45 14.86
N LEU A 117 6.93 -2.33 15.89
CA LEU A 117 6.13 -2.12 17.09
C LEU A 117 6.65 -0.96 17.96
N LEU A 118 7.97 -0.76 18.02
CA LEU A 118 8.56 0.40 18.70
C LEU A 118 8.25 1.71 17.97
N GLN A 119 8.31 1.71 16.64
CA GLN A 119 7.91 2.86 15.81
C GLN A 119 6.44 3.19 16.03
N ARG A 120 5.57 2.17 16.03
CA ARG A 120 4.15 2.31 16.34
C ARG A 120 3.93 2.89 17.73
N TYR A 121 4.61 2.33 18.74
CA TYR A 121 4.53 2.84 20.11
C TYR A 121 4.88 4.32 20.20
N ALA A 122 5.95 4.75 19.54
CA ALA A 122 6.36 6.15 19.53
C ALA A 122 5.29 7.07 18.90
N ILE A 123 4.74 6.70 17.75
CA ILE A 123 3.72 7.50 17.07
C ILE A 123 2.41 7.55 17.85
N ASP A 124 1.94 6.40 18.37
CA ASP A 124 0.64 6.30 19.05
C ASP A 124 0.63 7.02 20.42
N ASN A 125 1.80 7.17 21.07
CA ASN A 125 1.92 7.77 22.40
C ASN A 125 2.56 9.17 22.40
N ALA A 126 2.94 9.70 21.24
CA ALA A 126 3.39 11.09 21.15
C ALA A 126 2.19 12.05 21.11
N HIS A 127 2.26 13.11 21.91
CA HIS A 127 1.22 14.14 21.95
C HIS A 127 1.86 15.49 21.60
N PHE A 128 1.56 15.99 20.41
CA PHE A 128 2.01 17.30 19.96
C PHE A 128 0.87 18.32 20.15
N SER A 129 1.13 19.41 20.89
CA SER A 129 0.18 20.53 21.01
C SER A 129 0.06 21.33 19.71
N GLU A 130 1.12 21.32 18.92
CA GLU A 130 1.21 21.92 17.58
C GLU A 130 1.98 20.95 16.67
N HIS A 131 1.85 21.10 15.36
CA HIS A 131 2.60 20.28 14.42
C HIS A 131 4.10 20.39 14.69
N PRO A 132 4.86 19.26 14.82
CA PRO A 132 6.26 19.27 15.25
C PRO A 132 7.23 19.93 14.26
N PHE A 133 6.76 20.23 13.06
CA PHE A 133 7.52 20.92 12.02
C PHE A 133 6.83 22.22 11.65
N HIS A 134 7.62 23.19 11.19
CA HIS A 134 7.14 24.49 10.78
C HIS A 134 7.39 24.70 9.29
N ARG A 135 6.40 25.23 8.61
CA ARG A 135 6.49 25.64 7.22
C ARG A 135 7.47 26.82 7.08
N ALA A 136 8.37 26.74 6.11
CA ALA A 136 9.25 27.88 5.77
C ALA A 136 8.44 29.07 5.23
N ALA A 137 9.09 30.23 5.10
CA ALA A 137 8.49 31.41 4.50
C ALA A 137 7.96 31.08 3.08
N PRO A 138 6.80 31.66 2.67
CA PRO A 138 6.24 31.40 1.35
C PRO A 138 7.22 31.71 0.22
N THR A 139 7.42 30.75 -0.69
CA THR A 139 8.29 30.90 -1.86
C THR A 139 7.59 31.58 -3.05
N GLY A 140 6.26 31.69 -3.00
CA GLY A 140 5.43 32.10 -4.13
C GLY A 140 5.30 31.05 -5.23
N LYS A 141 5.87 29.85 -5.05
CA LYS A 141 5.80 28.74 -5.99
C LYS A 141 4.65 27.82 -5.68
N ARG A 142 3.96 27.32 -6.74
CA ARG A 142 2.81 26.44 -6.64
C ARG A 142 3.12 25.08 -7.26
N ILE A 143 2.84 24.02 -6.52
CA ILE A 143 3.08 22.64 -6.94
C ILE A 143 1.75 21.90 -7.08
N ALA A 144 1.53 21.23 -8.21
CA ALA A 144 0.45 20.29 -8.39
C ALA A 144 0.90 18.88 -8.01
N VAL A 145 0.11 18.18 -7.22
CA VAL A 145 0.31 16.77 -6.89
C VAL A 145 -0.90 15.98 -7.37
N VAL A 146 -0.70 14.98 -8.22
CA VAL A 146 -1.77 14.14 -8.74
C VAL A 146 -1.77 12.81 -8.02
N GLY A 147 -2.82 12.56 -7.23
CA GLY A 147 -2.98 11.42 -6.34
C GLY A 147 -2.59 11.70 -4.90
N ALA A 148 -3.53 11.45 -3.98
CA ALA A 148 -3.36 11.60 -2.53
C ALA A 148 -2.99 10.27 -1.85
N GLY A 149 -2.25 9.39 -2.53
CA GLY A 149 -1.63 8.20 -1.93
C GLY A 149 -0.36 8.56 -1.16
N PRO A 150 0.34 7.58 -0.56
CA PRO A 150 1.53 7.81 0.26
C PRO A 150 2.61 8.65 -0.43
N ALA A 151 2.87 8.44 -1.71
CA ALA A 151 3.84 9.23 -2.48
C ALA A 151 3.42 10.70 -2.61
N GLY A 152 2.15 10.93 -3.01
CA GLY A 152 1.63 12.29 -3.17
C GLY A 152 1.55 13.04 -1.84
N LEU A 153 1.08 12.41 -0.78
CA LEU A 153 1.01 13.00 0.56
C LEU A 153 2.40 13.37 1.11
N ALA A 154 3.39 12.50 0.94
CA ALA A 154 4.77 12.78 1.35
C ALA A 154 5.39 13.91 0.53
N CYS A 155 5.14 13.94 -0.78
CA CYS A 155 5.57 15.02 -1.67
C CYS A 155 4.93 16.36 -1.26
N ALA A 156 3.63 16.38 -1.03
CA ALA A 156 2.91 17.58 -0.62
C ALA A 156 3.41 18.13 0.72
N HIS A 157 3.54 17.27 1.73
CA HIS A 157 4.03 17.67 3.04
C HIS A 157 5.46 18.24 2.96
N ARG A 158 6.38 17.56 2.26
CA ARG A 158 7.77 18.03 2.13
C ARG A 158 7.86 19.35 1.35
N SER A 159 7.06 19.50 0.29
CA SER A 159 6.97 20.75 -0.47
C SER A 159 6.42 21.91 0.38
N ALA A 160 5.38 21.64 1.19
CA ALA A 160 4.83 22.63 2.11
C ALA A 160 5.84 23.04 3.18
N LEU A 161 6.66 22.12 3.71
CA LEU A 161 7.77 22.43 4.62
C LEU A 161 8.75 23.45 4.01
N HIS A 162 9.01 23.34 2.70
CA HIS A 162 9.85 24.29 1.97
C HIS A 162 9.17 25.63 1.65
N GLY A 163 7.92 25.83 2.07
CA GLY A 163 7.17 27.07 1.87
C GLY A 163 6.43 27.19 0.54
N HIS A 164 6.35 26.09 -0.25
CA HIS A 164 5.54 26.06 -1.48
C HIS A 164 4.06 25.90 -1.17
N ASP A 165 3.18 26.44 -2.01
CA ASP A 165 1.74 26.17 -1.97
C ASP A 165 1.46 24.93 -2.81
N VAL A 166 0.73 23.96 -2.24
CA VAL A 166 0.50 22.66 -2.86
C VAL A 166 -0.98 22.42 -3.08
N VAL A 167 -1.36 21.98 -4.27
CA VAL A 167 -2.70 21.49 -4.58
C VAL A 167 -2.61 20.01 -4.94
N ILE A 168 -3.27 19.17 -4.15
CA ILE A 168 -3.41 17.74 -4.43
C ILE A 168 -4.70 17.52 -5.20
N PHE A 169 -4.64 16.84 -6.33
CA PHE A 169 -5.78 16.40 -7.13
C PHE A 169 -6.01 14.91 -6.89
N GLU A 170 -7.14 14.57 -6.27
CA GLU A 170 -7.46 13.19 -5.89
C GLU A 170 -8.75 12.74 -6.61
N ALA A 171 -8.69 11.57 -7.22
CA ALA A 171 -9.81 11.03 -8.00
C ALA A 171 -10.98 10.54 -7.10
N ARG A 172 -10.70 10.18 -5.86
CA ARG A 172 -11.65 9.57 -4.92
C ARG A 172 -12.16 10.57 -3.89
N GLU A 173 -13.19 10.15 -3.14
CA GLU A 173 -13.82 10.96 -2.09
C GLU A 173 -12.93 11.17 -0.87
N LYS A 174 -12.05 10.19 -0.55
CA LYS A 174 -11.09 10.28 0.56
C LYS A 174 -9.67 10.21 0.03
N ALA A 175 -8.77 10.97 0.64
CA ALA A 175 -7.34 10.85 0.44
C ALA A 175 -6.77 9.67 1.23
N GLY A 176 -5.57 9.20 0.88
CA GLY A 176 -4.86 8.12 1.56
C GLY A 176 -4.39 6.99 0.62
N GLY A 177 -4.93 6.92 -0.60
CA GLY A 177 -4.56 5.90 -1.58
C GLY A 177 -4.77 4.47 -1.05
N LEU A 178 -3.77 3.59 -1.19
CA LEU A 178 -3.88 2.21 -0.70
C LEU A 178 -3.98 2.11 0.83
N ASN A 179 -3.45 3.05 1.60
CA ASN A 179 -3.63 3.07 3.06
C ASN A 179 -5.10 3.19 3.45
N GLU A 180 -5.89 3.95 2.67
CA GLU A 180 -7.32 4.10 2.87
C GLU A 180 -8.14 2.98 2.24
N TYR A 181 -7.78 2.55 1.02
CA TYR A 181 -8.65 1.72 0.19
C TYR A 181 -8.14 0.30 -0.06
N GLY A 182 -6.85 0.01 0.16
CA GLY A 182 -6.24 -1.24 -0.32
C GLY A 182 -5.60 -2.12 0.75
N ILE A 183 -5.23 -1.57 1.91
CA ILE A 183 -4.68 -2.35 3.02
C ILE A 183 -5.82 -3.06 3.76
N ALA A 184 -5.60 -4.31 4.17
CA ALA A 184 -6.60 -5.06 4.93
C ALA A 184 -7.07 -4.31 6.19
N LYS A 185 -8.40 -4.36 6.45
CA LYS A 185 -9.03 -3.61 7.56
C LYS A 185 -8.42 -3.93 8.92
N TYR A 186 -7.99 -5.17 9.14
CA TYR A 186 -7.36 -5.61 10.38
C TYR A 186 -5.87 -5.21 10.55
N LYS A 187 -5.24 -4.64 9.52
CA LYS A 187 -3.86 -4.11 9.57
C LYS A 187 -3.81 -2.62 9.87
N LEU A 188 -4.79 -1.89 9.38
CA LEU A 188 -4.89 -0.43 9.56
C LEU A 188 -6.29 -0.09 10.08
N VAL A 189 -6.47 -0.27 11.39
CA VAL A 189 -7.73 -0.12 12.11
C VAL A 189 -8.02 1.33 12.52
N ASP A 190 -9.22 1.59 13.04
CA ASP A 190 -9.61 2.83 13.72
C ASP A 190 -9.46 4.10 12.86
N ASP A 191 -9.71 4.02 11.56
CA ASP A 191 -9.56 5.12 10.60
C ASP A 191 -8.18 5.79 10.66
N PHE A 192 -7.16 4.99 10.96
CA PHE A 192 -5.81 5.51 11.19
C PHE A 192 -5.25 6.27 9.99
N ALA A 193 -5.58 5.85 8.76
CA ALA A 193 -5.16 6.54 7.54
C ALA A 193 -5.66 7.98 7.49
N GLN A 194 -6.92 8.23 7.91
CA GLN A 194 -7.49 9.58 7.95
C GLN A 194 -6.92 10.40 9.12
N LYS A 195 -6.71 9.79 10.29
CA LYS A 195 -6.06 10.47 11.43
C LYS A 195 -4.64 10.95 11.10
N GLU A 196 -3.88 10.11 10.38
CA GLU A 196 -2.52 10.46 9.95
C GLU A 196 -2.53 11.53 8.85
N LEU A 197 -3.53 11.51 7.95
CA LEU A 197 -3.77 12.56 6.96
C LEU A 197 -4.10 13.89 7.64
N ASP A 198 -5.03 13.91 8.60
CA ASP A 198 -5.40 15.12 9.35
C ASP A 198 -4.20 15.73 10.07
N PHE A 199 -3.35 14.88 10.66
CA PHE A 199 -2.10 15.32 11.28
C PHE A 199 -1.14 15.94 10.24
N LEU A 200 -0.94 15.28 9.10
CA LEU A 200 -0.08 15.77 8.03
C LEU A 200 -0.51 17.15 7.52
N LEU A 201 -1.82 17.36 7.35
CA LEU A 201 -2.38 18.61 6.82
C LEU A 201 -2.21 19.80 7.77
N GLN A 202 -1.98 19.59 9.06
CA GLN A 202 -1.74 20.66 10.05
C GLN A 202 -0.50 21.49 9.74
N ILE A 203 0.41 21.03 8.89
CA ILE A 203 1.54 21.85 8.40
C ILE A 203 1.08 23.12 7.66
N GLY A 204 -0.10 23.07 7.07
CA GLY A 204 -0.66 24.14 6.24
C GLY A 204 -0.07 24.23 4.85
N GLY A 205 -0.67 25.06 4.00
CA GLY A 205 -0.21 25.29 2.62
C GLY A 205 -0.52 24.13 1.65
N ILE A 206 -1.39 23.21 2.04
CA ILE A 206 -1.85 22.07 1.22
C ILE A 206 -3.37 22.14 1.06
N GLU A 207 -3.84 22.15 -0.17
CA GLU A 207 -5.26 22.04 -0.55
C GLU A 207 -5.49 20.68 -1.23
N ILE A 208 -6.54 19.95 -0.87
CA ILE A 208 -6.94 18.72 -1.57
C ILE A 208 -8.21 18.97 -2.35
N ARG A 209 -8.20 18.66 -3.64
CA ARG A 209 -9.35 18.70 -4.54
C ARG A 209 -9.76 17.29 -4.92
N HIS A 210 -10.87 16.84 -4.36
CA HIS A 210 -11.45 15.54 -4.61
C HIS A 210 -12.22 15.49 -5.94
N GLY A 211 -12.47 14.27 -6.46
CA GLY A 211 -13.18 14.06 -7.72
C GLY A 211 -12.42 14.51 -8.96
N GLN A 212 -11.10 14.66 -8.86
CA GLN A 212 -10.23 15.11 -9.95
C GLN A 212 -9.36 13.96 -10.46
N ARG A 213 -9.70 13.45 -11.65
CA ARG A 213 -9.02 12.28 -12.25
C ARG A 213 -8.24 12.68 -13.48
N LEU A 214 -6.94 12.39 -13.48
CA LEU A 214 -6.07 12.60 -14.65
C LEU A 214 -6.52 11.67 -15.80
N GLY A 215 -6.65 12.27 -16.99
CA GLY A 215 -7.13 11.58 -18.19
C GLY A 215 -8.66 11.61 -18.36
N ASP A 216 -9.40 12.15 -17.38
CA ASP A 216 -10.85 12.35 -17.44
C ASP A 216 -11.18 13.84 -17.38
N ASN A 217 -11.31 14.41 -16.20
CA ASN A 217 -11.62 15.83 -15.98
C ASN A 217 -10.40 16.69 -15.61
N LEU A 218 -9.21 16.13 -15.68
CA LEU A 218 -7.93 16.78 -15.41
C LEU A 218 -6.90 16.36 -16.46
N THR A 219 -6.12 17.32 -17.01
CA THR A 219 -5.06 17.02 -17.97
C THR A 219 -3.68 17.42 -17.44
N LEU A 220 -2.63 16.69 -17.86
CA LEU A 220 -1.26 17.05 -17.50
C LEU A 220 -0.86 18.39 -18.15
N SER A 221 -1.35 18.67 -19.37
CA SER A 221 -1.12 19.93 -20.06
C SER A 221 -1.61 21.13 -19.28
N ASP A 222 -2.83 21.06 -18.71
CA ASP A 222 -3.39 22.15 -17.89
C ASP A 222 -2.59 22.34 -16.59
N LEU A 223 -2.24 21.26 -15.93
CA LEU A 223 -1.43 21.32 -14.71
C LEU A 223 -0.05 21.91 -14.96
N HIS A 224 0.62 21.50 -16.03
CA HIS A 224 1.94 21.99 -16.40
C HIS A 224 1.96 23.49 -16.77
N GLN A 225 0.82 24.03 -17.25
CA GLN A 225 0.67 25.45 -17.54
C GLN A 225 0.35 26.28 -16.28
N GLN A 226 -0.38 25.72 -15.33
CA GLN A 226 -0.91 26.46 -14.17
C GLN A 226 -0.02 26.40 -12.94
N PHE A 227 0.92 25.45 -12.87
CA PHE A 227 1.77 25.20 -11.72
C PHE A 227 3.24 25.26 -12.11
N ASP A 228 4.11 25.65 -11.15
CA ASP A 228 5.55 25.73 -11.37
C ASP A 228 6.21 24.34 -11.48
N SER A 229 5.60 23.32 -10.89
CA SER A 229 6.01 21.92 -10.99
C SER A 229 4.83 20.96 -10.75
N VAL A 230 4.93 19.75 -11.28
CA VAL A 230 3.89 18.71 -11.17
C VAL A 230 4.51 17.41 -10.67
N PHE A 231 3.88 16.78 -9.68
CA PHE A 231 4.21 15.45 -9.21
C PHE A 231 3.09 14.46 -9.53
N LEU A 232 3.43 13.33 -10.15
CA LEU A 232 2.51 12.24 -10.49
C LEU A 232 2.67 11.08 -9.51
N GLY A 233 1.74 10.95 -8.56
CA GLY A 233 1.65 9.86 -7.57
C GLY A 233 0.46 8.94 -7.85
N LEU A 234 0.33 8.45 -9.09
CA LEU A 234 -0.87 7.80 -9.62
C LEU A 234 -1.13 6.39 -9.06
N GLY A 235 -0.09 5.73 -8.54
CA GLY A 235 -0.17 4.34 -8.10
C GLY A 235 -0.47 3.37 -9.25
N LEU A 236 -1.01 2.20 -8.92
CA LEU A 236 -1.48 1.18 -9.86
C LEU A 236 -2.98 0.98 -9.65
N ALA A 237 -3.79 1.35 -10.63
CA ALA A 237 -5.25 1.37 -10.50
C ALA A 237 -5.96 0.27 -11.30
N ALA A 238 -5.33 -0.30 -12.32
CA ALA A 238 -5.90 -1.36 -13.15
C ALA A 238 -5.60 -2.75 -12.57
N SER A 239 -6.56 -3.67 -12.66
CA SER A 239 -6.32 -5.09 -12.36
C SER A 239 -5.96 -5.85 -13.62
N LYS A 240 -4.93 -6.70 -13.55
CA LYS A 240 -4.55 -7.57 -14.67
C LYS A 240 -5.65 -8.57 -15.01
N GLN A 241 -5.71 -8.91 -16.30
CA GLN A 241 -6.66 -9.90 -16.81
C GLN A 241 -6.05 -11.31 -16.77
N LEU A 242 -6.90 -12.32 -16.59
CA LEU A 242 -6.53 -13.74 -16.69
C LEU A 242 -6.36 -14.18 -18.15
N GLY A 243 -7.10 -13.51 -19.05
CA GLY A 243 -7.16 -13.89 -20.47
C GLY A 243 -7.99 -15.16 -20.72
N LEU A 244 -8.93 -15.46 -19.83
CA LEU A 244 -9.83 -16.61 -19.93
C LEU A 244 -11.20 -16.19 -20.43
N ALA A 245 -11.92 -17.14 -21.04
CA ALA A 245 -13.33 -16.95 -21.34
C ALA A 245 -14.12 -16.76 -20.04
N HIS A 246 -15.18 -15.94 -20.11
CA HIS A 246 -16.08 -15.64 -18.99
C HIS A 246 -15.40 -14.91 -17.80
N GLU A 247 -14.33 -14.19 -18.06
CA GLU A 247 -13.62 -13.41 -17.03
C GLU A 247 -14.46 -12.25 -16.46
N ASP A 248 -15.53 -11.85 -17.16
CA ASP A 248 -16.48 -10.81 -16.75
C ASP A 248 -17.75 -11.39 -16.10
N ALA A 249 -17.81 -12.70 -15.87
CA ALA A 249 -18.99 -13.36 -15.30
C ALA A 249 -19.28 -12.84 -13.87
N PRO A 250 -20.58 -12.71 -13.50
CA PRO A 250 -20.96 -12.42 -12.13
C PRO A 250 -20.37 -13.43 -11.16
N GLY A 251 -19.69 -12.93 -10.11
CA GLY A 251 -18.93 -13.76 -9.17
C GLY A 251 -17.43 -13.75 -9.40
N LEU A 252 -16.90 -13.15 -10.50
CA LEU A 252 -15.48 -12.99 -10.74
C LEU A 252 -15.11 -11.50 -10.77
N LEU A 253 -14.23 -11.07 -9.87
CA LEU A 253 -13.85 -9.66 -9.73
C LEU A 253 -12.41 -9.46 -9.23
N ALA A 254 -11.91 -8.24 -9.32
CA ALA A 254 -10.62 -7.90 -8.75
C ALA A 254 -10.68 -7.91 -7.20
N ALA A 255 -9.68 -8.50 -6.55
CA ALA A 255 -9.57 -8.50 -5.09
C ALA A 255 -9.53 -7.09 -4.51
N THR A 256 -8.84 -6.17 -5.18
CA THR A 256 -8.74 -4.75 -4.78
C THR A 256 -10.09 -4.03 -4.74
N ASP A 257 -11.03 -4.42 -5.59
CA ASP A 257 -12.36 -3.83 -5.60
C ASP A 257 -13.18 -4.25 -4.37
N TYR A 258 -13.14 -5.53 -4.01
CA TYR A 258 -13.81 -6.00 -2.81
C TYR A 258 -13.15 -5.48 -1.52
N ILE A 259 -11.82 -5.46 -1.46
CA ILE A 259 -11.08 -4.89 -0.33
C ILE A 259 -11.48 -3.42 -0.13
N ARG A 260 -11.59 -2.65 -1.21
CA ARG A 260 -12.02 -1.24 -1.15
C ARG A 260 -13.43 -1.11 -0.56
N GLU A 261 -14.39 -1.87 -1.02
CA GLU A 261 -15.76 -1.85 -0.50
C GLU A 261 -15.82 -2.25 0.98
N LEU A 262 -15.06 -3.30 1.37
CA LEU A 262 -14.97 -3.72 2.76
C LEU A 262 -14.36 -2.65 3.65
N ARG A 263 -13.34 -1.95 3.15
CA ARG A 263 -12.69 -0.84 3.86
C ARG A 263 -13.64 0.34 4.10
N GLN A 264 -14.48 0.65 3.12
CA GLN A 264 -15.40 1.79 3.16
C GLN A 264 -16.77 1.44 3.74
N ALA A 265 -17.03 0.16 4.03
CA ALA A 265 -18.30 -0.25 4.61
C ALA A 265 -18.42 0.19 6.08
N ASP A 266 -19.48 0.93 6.38
CA ASP A 266 -19.88 1.29 7.74
C ASP A 266 -20.47 0.08 8.48
N ASP A 267 -21.14 -0.81 7.75
CA ASP A 267 -21.77 -2.03 8.26
C ASP A 267 -21.31 -3.24 7.44
N LEU A 268 -20.48 -4.09 8.03
CA LEU A 268 -19.94 -5.30 7.39
C LEU A 268 -21.04 -6.34 7.10
N THR A 269 -22.18 -6.29 7.80
CA THR A 269 -23.30 -7.21 7.56
C THR A 269 -23.96 -6.99 6.21
N GLN A 270 -23.74 -5.88 5.55
CA GLN A 270 -24.30 -5.54 4.25
C GLN A 270 -23.42 -5.99 3.07
N LEU A 271 -22.23 -6.51 3.35
CA LEU A 271 -21.34 -6.98 2.29
C LEU A 271 -21.81 -8.34 1.75
N PRO A 272 -21.77 -8.58 0.42
CA PRO A 272 -22.03 -9.90 -0.14
C PRO A 272 -20.90 -10.86 0.25
N LEU A 273 -21.27 -12.02 0.81
CA LEU A 273 -20.34 -13.05 1.28
C LEU A 273 -20.39 -14.30 0.43
N ALA A 274 -19.27 -14.65 -0.21
CA ALA A 274 -19.11 -15.97 -0.81
C ALA A 274 -18.77 -17.01 0.27
N ASP A 275 -19.59 -18.05 0.40
CA ASP A 275 -19.34 -19.12 1.36
C ASP A 275 -18.12 -19.96 0.98
N ARG A 276 -17.95 -20.18 -0.33
CA ARG A 276 -16.77 -20.81 -0.94
C ARG A 276 -16.13 -19.81 -1.88
N CYS A 277 -14.88 -19.46 -1.64
CA CYS A 277 -14.20 -18.54 -2.53
C CYS A 277 -12.82 -19.03 -2.96
N ILE A 278 -12.44 -18.61 -4.16
CA ILE A 278 -11.11 -18.79 -4.73
C ILE A 278 -10.46 -17.43 -4.83
N VAL A 279 -9.25 -17.29 -4.29
CA VAL A 279 -8.40 -16.11 -4.49
C VAL A 279 -7.21 -16.51 -5.36
N LEU A 280 -7.08 -15.88 -6.52
CA LEU A 280 -6.01 -16.15 -7.48
C LEU A 280 -4.85 -15.18 -7.25
N GLY A 281 -3.69 -15.69 -6.89
CA GLY A 281 -2.50 -14.87 -6.69
C GLY A 281 -1.59 -15.37 -5.57
N ALA A 282 -0.53 -14.62 -5.29
CA ALA A 282 0.46 -15.00 -4.29
C ALA A 282 1.17 -13.80 -3.62
N GLY A 283 0.70 -12.59 -3.84
CA GLY A 283 1.18 -11.38 -3.16
C GLY A 283 0.37 -11.08 -1.89
N ASN A 284 0.78 -10.04 -1.16
CA ASN A 284 0.10 -9.61 0.07
C ASN A 284 -1.40 -9.30 -0.15
N THR A 285 -1.77 -8.71 -1.31
CA THR A 285 -3.17 -8.47 -1.66
C THR A 285 -3.99 -9.76 -1.73
N ALA A 286 -3.40 -10.86 -2.21
CA ALA A 286 -4.08 -12.16 -2.24
C ALA A 286 -4.30 -12.72 -0.83
N ILE A 287 -3.31 -12.59 0.04
CA ILE A 287 -3.43 -12.96 1.45
C ILE A 287 -4.50 -12.11 2.13
N ASP A 288 -4.43 -10.79 1.96
CA ASP A 288 -5.38 -9.85 2.56
C ASP A 288 -6.83 -10.14 2.15
N MET A 289 -7.04 -10.43 0.86
CA MET A 289 -8.37 -10.79 0.37
C MET A 289 -8.87 -12.09 0.99
N ALA A 290 -8.04 -13.14 0.98
CA ALA A 290 -8.41 -14.46 1.49
C ALA A 290 -8.71 -14.43 3.00
N VAL A 291 -7.88 -13.75 3.78
CA VAL A 291 -8.06 -13.59 5.23
C VAL A 291 -9.32 -12.78 5.54
N GLN A 292 -9.59 -11.72 4.79
CA GLN A 292 -10.80 -10.91 5.01
C GLN A 292 -12.08 -11.71 4.70
N MET A 293 -12.08 -12.55 3.64
CA MET A 293 -13.22 -13.45 3.39
C MET A 293 -13.44 -14.45 4.53
N ALA A 294 -12.36 -15.07 5.02
CA ALA A 294 -12.46 -16.00 6.16
C ALA A 294 -13.01 -15.28 7.42
N ARG A 295 -12.56 -14.05 7.69
CA ARG A 295 -13.02 -13.24 8.84
C ARG A 295 -14.45 -12.73 8.69
N LEU A 296 -14.97 -12.59 7.46
CA LEU A 296 -16.37 -12.30 7.21
C LEU A 296 -17.28 -13.52 7.41
N GLY A 297 -16.71 -14.74 7.51
CA GLY A 297 -17.44 -15.99 7.73
C GLY A 297 -17.48 -16.95 6.55
N ALA A 298 -16.69 -16.76 5.49
CA ALA A 298 -16.55 -17.75 4.42
C ALA A 298 -16.00 -19.07 4.97
N ARG A 299 -16.66 -20.20 4.64
CA ARG A 299 -16.31 -21.52 5.19
C ARG A 299 -15.19 -22.23 4.44
N ASP A 300 -15.02 -21.94 3.14
CA ASP A 300 -13.99 -22.57 2.30
C ASP A 300 -13.28 -21.50 1.48
N VAL A 301 -12.09 -21.11 1.93
CA VAL A 301 -11.26 -20.09 1.30
C VAL A 301 -10.00 -20.73 0.74
N ASN A 302 -9.90 -20.76 -0.59
CA ASN A 302 -8.78 -21.34 -1.33
C ASN A 302 -7.97 -20.23 -2.00
N LEU A 303 -6.72 -20.01 -1.55
CA LEU A 303 -5.76 -19.20 -2.26
C LEU A 303 -4.96 -20.06 -3.21
N VAL A 304 -5.05 -19.76 -4.51
CA VAL A 304 -4.48 -20.62 -5.56
C VAL A 304 -3.34 -19.90 -6.28
N TYR A 305 -2.20 -20.58 -6.35
CA TYR A 305 -0.99 -20.06 -6.98
C TYR A 305 -0.37 -21.07 -7.97
N ARG A 306 0.08 -20.53 -9.10
CA ARG A 306 0.64 -21.35 -10.19
C ARG A 306 2.05 -21.90 -9.96
N ARG A 307 2.77 -21.46 -8.90
CA ARG A 307 4.11 -21.94 -8.52
C ARG A 307 4.08 -22.48 -7.09
N GLY A 308 5.26 -22.73 -6.52
CA GLY A 308 5.43 -23.23 -5.15
C GLY A 308 5.30 -22.15 -4.08
N LEU A 309 5.17 -22.57 -2.82
CA LEU A 309 5.11 -21.67 -1.66
C LEU A 309 6.33 -20.74 -1.57
N ALA A 310 7.51 -21.25 -1.91
CA ALA A 310 8.76 -20.48 -1.89
C ALA A 310 8.81 -19.37 -2.97
N ASP A 311 7.98 -19.49 -4.02
CA ASP A 311 7.91 -18.49 -5.10
C ASP A 311 6.83 -17.43 -4.85
N MET A 312 6.13 -17.48 -3.71
CA MET A 312 5.13 -16.48 -3.37
C MET A 312 5.77 -15.14 -3.07
N GLY A 313 5.17 -14.05 -3.60
CA GLY A 313 5.58 -12.69 -3.28
C GLY A 313 5.13 -12.25 -1.88
N ALA A 314 4.15 -12.92 -1.29
CA ALA A 314 3.76 -12.73 0.11
C ALA A 314 4.83 -13.28 1.04
N THR A 315 5.20 -12.53 2.08
CA THR A 315 6.20 -12.96 3.05
C THR A 315 5.77 -14.21 3.81
N HIS A 316 6.72 -14.92 4.45
CA HIS A 316 6.38 -16.07 5.29
C HIS A 316 5.42 -15.68 6.42
N HIS A 317 5.60 -14.49 6.99
CA HIS A 317 4.69 -13.95 8.00
C HIS A 317 3.25 -13.83 7.49
N GLU A 318 3.06 -13.26 6.30
CA GLU A 318 1.74 -13.16 5.66
C GLU A 318 1.15 -14.55 5.35
N GLN A 319 1.95 -15.50 4.88
CA GLN A 319 1.51 -16.87 4.65
C GLN A 319 1.05 -17.55 5.96
N ASP A 320 1.71 -17.27 7.08
CA ASP A 320 1.32 -17.81 8.39
C ASP A 320 0.03 -17.16 8.90
N ILE A 321 -0.20 -15.86 8.64
CA ILE A 321 -1.49 -15.20 8.90
C ILE A 321 -2.61 -15.90 8.13
N ALA A 322 -2.41 -16.21 6.85
CA ALA A 322 -3.40 -16.93 6.05
C ALA A 322 -3.75 -18.30 6.65
N LYS A 323 -2.72 -19.09 7.00
CA LYS A 323 -2.91 -20.41 7.63
C LYS A 323 -3.63 -20.31 8.98
N ALA A 324 -3.27 -19.32 9.82
CA ALA A 324 -3.91 -19.08 11.11
C ALA A 324 -5.41 -18.73 10.97
N ASN A 325 -5.80 -18.13 9.84
CA ASN A 325 -7.19 -17.85 9.49
C ASN A 325 -7.83 -18.97 8.63
N GLN A 326 -7.27 -20.18 8.64
CA GLN A 326 -7.79 -21.38 7.96
C GLN A 326 -7.88 -21.25 6.43
N VAL A 327 -7.15 -20.32 5.82
CA VAL A 327 -7.05 -20.22 4.37
C VAL A 327 -6.21 -21.39 3.83
N ARG A 328 -6.75 -22.11 2.86
CA ARG A 328 -6.04 -23.20 2.20
C ARG A 328 -5.14 -22.65 1.10
N LEU A 329 -3.82 -22.85 1.21
CA LEU A 329 -2.85 -22.48 0.19
C LEU A 329 -2.67 -23.64 -0.80
N LEU A 330 -3.17 -23.47 -2.02
CA LEU A 330 -3.07 -24.44 -3.11
C LEU A 330 -2.05 -23.97 -4.14
N THR A 331 -0.92 -24.63 -4.17
CA THR A 331 0.20 -24.32 -5.07
C THR A 331 0.23 -25.23 -6.28
N TRP A 332 1.02 -24.86 -7.28
CA TRP A 332 1.21 -25.61 -8.52
C TRP A 332 -0.12 -25.83 -9.28
N ALA A 333 -0.95 -24.78 -9.31
CA ALA A 333 -2.23 -24.79 -9.97
C ALA A 333 -2.44 -23.50 -10.77
N GLN A 334 -2.61 -23.62 -12.07
CA GLN A 334 -2.87 -22.52 -13.00
C GLN A 334 -4.34 -22.52 -13.40
N PRO A 335 -5.03 -21.37 -13.36
CA PRO A 335 -6.39 -21.24 -13.89
C PRO A 335 -6.45 -21.65 -15.38
N GLU A 336 -7.48 -22.42 -15.75
CA GLU A 336 -7.72 -22.90 -17.10
C GLU A 336 -9.09 -22.48 -17.65
N GLU A 337 -10.15 -22.60 -16.83
CA GLU A 337 -11.51 -22.30 -17.26
C GLU A 337 -12.36 -21.83 -16.09
N VAL A 338 -13.16 -20.78 -16.32
CA VAL A 338 -14.21 -20.34 -15.39
C VAL A 338 -15.46 -21.19 -15.60
N LEU A 339 -15.95 -21.83 -14.55
CA LEU A 339 -17.14 -22.68 -14.60
C LEU A 339 -18.36 -21.87 -14.17
N LEU A 340 -19.43 -21.91 -15.00
CA LEU A 340 -20.65 -21.16 -14.74
C LEU A 340 -21.82 -22.11 -14.41
N ASP A 341 -22.77 -21.60 -13.68
CA ASP A 341 -24.10 -22.24 -13.50
C ASP A 341 -25.04 -21.93 -14.66
N GLU A 342 -26.29 -22.43 -14.59
CA GLU A 342 -27.30 -22.20 -15.62
C GLU A 342 -27.74 -20.74 -15.75
N GLN A 343 -27.50 -19.90 -14.75
CA GLN A 343 -27.80 -18.48 -14.74
C GLN A 343 -26.60 -17.61 -15.22
N GLY A 344 -25.46 -18.26 -15.51
CA GLY A 344 -24.25 -17.59 -15.93
C GLY A 344 -23.41 -17.00 -14.79
N HIS A 345 -23.68 -17.36 -13.53
CA HIS A 345 -22.86 -16.99 -12.39
C HIS A 345 -21.70 -17.97 -12.21
N VAL A 346 -20.64 -17.52 -11.55
CA VAL A 346 -19.53 -18.39 -11.16
C VAL A 346 -20.03 -19.51 -10.24
N ARG A 347 -19.71 -20.77 -10.59
CA ARG A 347 -19.89 -21.94 -9.73
C ARG A 347 -18.58 -22.63 -9.36
N GLY A 348 -17.46 -22.17 -9.93
CA GLY A 348 -16.12 -22.72 -9.68
C GLY A 348 -15.13 -22.40 -10.77
N MET A 349 -13.97 -23.04 -10.69
CA MET A 349 -12.89 -22.89 -11.67
C MET A 349 -12.20 -24.24 -11.90
N ARG A 350 -11.83 -24.50 -13.15
CA ARG A 350 -10.94 -25.61 -13.52
C ARG A 350 -9.50 -25.11 -13.51
N PHE A 351 -8.62 -25.92 -12.94
CA PHE A 351 -7.19 -25.68 -12.85
C PHE A 351 -6.42 -26.79 -13.54
N GLN A 352 -5.28 -26.40 -14.11
CA GLN A 352 -4.27 -27.32 -14.60
C GLN A 352 -3.10 -27.36 -13.62
N ARG A 353 -2.62 -28.56 -13.27
CA ARG A 353 -1.41 -28.73 -12.48
C ARG A 353 -0.19 -28.24 -13.25
N THR A 354 0.71 -27.62 -12.53
CA THR A 354 1.96 -27.06 -13.09
C THR A 354 3.17 -27.64 -12.39
N ARG A 355 4.32 -27.56 -13.06
CA ARG A 355 5.63 -27.87 -12.51
C ARG A 355 6.68 -26.92 -13.06
N LEU A 356 7.80 -26.79 -12.36
CA LEU A 356 8.92 -25.97 -12.80
C LEU A 356 9.95 -26.88 -13.50
N GLU A 357 10.26 -26.60 -14.76
CA GLU A 357 11.31 -27.29 -15.52
C GLU A 357 12.25 -26.25 -16.11
N ASN A 358 13.54 -26.33 -15.82
CA ASN A 358 14.57 -25.39 -16.29
C ASN A 358 14.20 -23.91 -16.05
N GLY A 359 13.61 -23.61 -14.89
CA GLY A 359 13.18 -22.25 -14.53
C GLY A 359 11.89 -21.76 -15.22
N ARG A 360 11.27 -22.59 -16.07
CA ARG A 360 10.00 -22.26 -16.75
C ARG A 360 8.86 -23.09 -16.20
N LEU A 361 7.69 -22.46 -16.16
CA LEU A 361 6.46 -23.11 -15.71
C LEU A 361 5.87 -23.92 -16.87
N HIS A 362 5.59 -25.20 -16.62
CA HIS A 362 4.99 -26.12 -17.58
C HIS A 362 3.76 -26.78 -17.01
N PRO A 363 2.67 -26.92 -17.81
CA PRO A 363 1.52 -27.71 -17.43
C PRO A 363 1.86 -29.20 -17.40
N THR A 364 1.26 -29.95 -16.48
CA THR A 364 1.45 -31.42 -16.36
C THR A 364 0.45 -32.22 -17.18
N GLY A 365 -0.65 -31.60 -17.62
CA GLY A 365 -1.80 -32.25 -18.25
C GLY A 365 -2.84 -32.77 -17.24
N GLU A 366 -2.54 -32.77 -15.95
CA GLU A 366 -3.50 -33.10 -14.89
C GLU A 366 -4.38 -31.89 -14.60
N THR A 367 -5.69 -32.07 -14.59
CA THR A 367 -6.68 -31.02 -14.28
C THR A 367 -7.53 -31.38 -13.08
N PHE A 368 -8.06 -30.37 -12.39
CA PHE A 368 -9.03 -30.56 -11.31
C PHE A 368 -9.94 -29.32 -11.23
N GLU A 369 -11.10 -29.49 -10.59
CA GLU A 369 -12.07 -28.41 -10.40
C GLU A 369 -12.18 -28.06 -8.91
N LEU A 370 -12.33 -26.76 -8.62
CA LEU A 370 -12.73 -26.24 -7.33
C LEU A 370 -14.08 -25.55 -7.46
N ALA A 371 -15.02 -25.91 -6.61
CA ALA A 371 -16.28 -25.20 -6.51
C ALA A 371 -16.06 -23.86 -5.79
N ALA A 372 -16.71 -22.81 -6.28
CA ALA A 372 -16.68 -21.50 -5.65
C ALA A 372 -17.93 -20.72 -6.02
N ASP A 373 -18.38 -19.87 -5.10
CA ASP A 373 -19.48 -18.94 -5.31
C ASP A 373 -18.95 -17.57 -5.77
N ALA A 374 -17.66 -17.30 -5.49
CA ALA A 374 -16.93 -16.16 -6.05
C ALA A 374 -15.42 -16.45 -6.26
N ILE A 375 -14.84 -15.73 -7.22
CA ILE A 375 -13.41 -15.78 -7.56
C ILE A 375 -12.85 -14.36 -7.51
N PHE A 376 -11.75 -14.17 -6.78
CA PHE A 376 -11.10 -12.90 -6.62
C PHE A 376 -9.72 -12.88 -7.27
N LYS A 377 -9.53 -12.00 -8.25
CA LYS A 377 -8.23 -11.84 -8.94
C LYS A 377 -7.31 -10.95 -8.13
N ALA A 378 -6.19 -11.50 -7.67
CA ALA A 378 -5.08 -10.77 -7.03
C ALA A 378 -3.75 -11.08 -7.75
N ILE A 379 -3.78 -11.11 -9.09
CA ILE A 379 -2.67 -11.50 -9.98
C ILE A 379 -1.76 -10.32 -10.38
N GLY A 380 -1.86 -9.25 -9.66
CA GLY A 380 -1.12 -8.01 -9.84
C GLY A 380 -1.98 -6.87 -10.37
N GLN A 381 -1.49 -5.67 -10.09
CA GLN A 381 -2.07 -4.42 -10.58
C GLN A 381 -1.29 -3.93 -11.79
N GLY A 382 -1.93 -3.13 -12.62
CA GLY A 382 -1.36 -2.48 -13.78
C GLY A 382 -1.53 -0.96 -13.72
N PHE A 383 -0.79 -0.28 -14.53
CA PHE A 383 -0.93 1.15 -14.72
C PHE A 383 -2.20 1.44 -15.54
N ASP A 384 -2.99 2.44 -15.10
CA ASP A 384 -4.15 2.91 -15.84
C ASP A 384 -3.68 3.80 -17.01
N SER A 385 -3.68 3.26 -18.22
CA SER A 385 -3.23 3.98 -19.41
C SER A 385 -4.16 5.15 -19.79
N GLU A 386 -5.42 5.16 -19.32
CA GLU A 386 -6.34 6.26 -19.59
C GLU A 386 -5.87 7.57 -18.97
N ALA A 387 -5.13 7.50 -17.86
CA ALA A 387 -4.49 8.67 -17.26
C ALA A 387 -3.51 9.41 -18.18
N LEU A 388 -3.04 8.78 -19.28
CA LEU A 388 -2.05 9.34 -20.19
C LEU A 388 -2.61 9.68 -21.58
N HIS A 389 -3.90 9.93 -21.72
CA HIS A 389 -4.51 10.28 -23.04
C HIS A 389 -4.19 11.71 -23.50
N ASP A 390 -3.80 12.59 -22.59
CA ASP A 390 -3.41 13.97 -22.91
C ASP A 390 -2.11 14.00 -23.75
N PRO A 391 -2.01 14.91 -24.76
CA PRO A 391 -0.84 15.00 -25.64
C PRO A 391 0.49 15.21 -24.94
N LEU A 392 0.53 15.93 -23.81
CA LEU A 392 1.74 16.09 -23.02
C LEU A 392 2.05 14.79 -22.26
N ALA A 393 1.06 14.16 -21.66
CA ALA A 393 1.22 12.90 -20.92
C ALA A 393 1.71 11.76 -21.82
N GLN A 394 1.34 11.74 -23.10
CA GLN A 394 1.85 10.77 -24.08
C GLN A 394 3.36 10.89 -24.35
N GLN A 395 3.99 12.02 -24.01
CA GLN A 395 5.44 12.21 -24.12
C GLN A 395 6.23 11.62 -22.94
N LEU A 396 5.55 11.14 -21.90
CA LEU A 396 6.19 10.45 -20.80
C LEU A 396 6.84 9.17 -21.29
N GLN A 397 8.15 9.04 -21.09
CA GLN A 397 8.86 7.78 -21.32
C GLN A 397 8.40 6.73 -20.30
N ARG A 398 8.33 5.47 -20.75
CA ARG A 398 7.89 4.34 -19.92
C ARG A 398 8.87 3.17 -20.03
N VAL A 399 8.98 2.42 -18.96
CA VAL A 399 9.65 1.11 -18.90
C VAL A 399 8.57 0.07 -18.60
N GLY A 400 8.23 -0.74 -19.58
CA GLY A 400 7.04 -1.58 -19.52
C GLY A 400 5.77 -0.72 -19.43
N GLU A 401 4.95 -0.97 -18.39
CA GLU A 401 3.74 -0.21 -18.14
C GLU A 401 3.97 1.04 -17.26
N ARG A 402 5.15 1.19 -16.64
CA ARG A 402 5.42 2.23 -15.61
C ARG A 402 6.14 3.44 -16.20
N ILE A 403 5.94 4.60 -15.57
CA ILE A 403 6.63 5.84 -15.93
C ILE A 403 8.11 5.69 -15.63
N PHE A 404 8.96 6.04 -16.60
CA PHE A 404 10.40 6.14 -16.39
C PHE A 404 10.71 7.40 -15.57
N VAL A 405 11.57 7.27 -14.58
CA VAL A 405 12.15 8.36 -13.80
C VAL A 405 13.64 8.12 -13.57
N ASP A 406 14.38 9.21 -13.40
CA ASP A 406 15.77 9.15 -12.93
C ASP A 406 15.89 9.04 -11.42
N GLU A 407 17.10 9.06 -10.86
CA GLU A 407 17.37 8.96 -9.43
C GLU A 407 16.80 10.13 -8.62
N GLN A 408 16.52 11.28 -9.24
CA GLN A 408 15.86 12.43 -8.66
C GLN A 408 14.34 12.44 -8.91
N LEU A 409 13.79 11.33 -9.41
CA LEU A 409 12.37 11.15 -9.74
C LEU A 409 11.84 12.11 -10.80
N ARG A 410 12.73 12.67 -11.64
CA ARG A 410 12.34 13.47 -12.81
C ARG A 410 11.89 12.55 -13.94
N THR A 411 10.81 12.92 -14.58
CA THR A 411 10.32 12.26 -15.80
C THR A 411 11.06 12.80 -17.05
N SER A 412 10.71 12.31 -18.22
CA SER A 412 11.16 12.85 -19.49
C SER A 412 10.65 14.26 -19.82
N ILE A 413 9.68 14.77 -19.05
CA ILE A 413 9.09 16.10 -19.24
C ILE A 413 9.65 17.06 -18.20
N PRO A 414 10.31 18.17 -18.60
CA PRO A 414 10.82 19.16 -17.66
C PRO A 414 9.73 19.70 -16.72
N GLY A 415 10.03 19.79 -15.42
CA GLY A 415 9.08 20.25 -14.39
C GLY A 415 8.05 19.20 -13.96
N VAL A 416 8.06 18.00 -14.54
CA VAL A 416 7.19 16.89 -14.17
C VAL A 416 8.00 15.78 -13.50
N TYR A 417 7.57 15.39 -12.32
CA TYR A 417 8.15 14.35 -11.48
C TYR A 417 7.13 13.24 -11.26
N ALA A 418 7.58 12.04 -10.91
CA ALA A 418 6.68 10.95 -10.58
C ALA A 418 7.26 10.06 -9.49
N GLY A 419 6.38 9.35 -8.75
CA GLY A 419 6.83 8.45 -7.68
C GLY A 419 5.73 7.53 -7.15
N GLY A 420 6.09 6.59 -6.29
CA GLY A 420 5.24 5.49 -5.85
C GLY A 420 5.15 4.38 -6.89
N ASP A 421 4.11 3.55 -6.79
CA ASP A 421 4.01 2.32 -7.60
C ASP A 421 3.84 2.56 -9.10
N CYS A 422 3.54 3.79 -9.54
CA CYS A 422 3.41 4.12 -10.97
C CYS A 422 4.75 4.26 -11.71
N VAL A 423 5.88 4.28 -11.00
CA VAL A 423 7.21 4.42 -11.62
C VAL A 423 7.97 3.10 -11.70
N SER A 424 8.96 3.04 -12.58
CA SER A 424 9.79 1.85 -12.79
C SER A 424 10.93 1.67 -11.77
N LEU A 425 11.05 2.57 -10.80
CA LEU A 425 12.09 2.59 -9.77
C LEU A 425 11.54 2.08 -8.44
N GLY A 426 12.32 1.29 -7.72
CA GLY A 426 12.00 0.83 -6.36
C GLY A 426 10.97 -0.29 -6.29
N GLU A 427 10.45 -0.51 -5.08
CA GLU A 427 9.52 -1.57 -4.72
C GLU A 427 8.09 -1.02 -4.50
N ASP A 428 7.06 -1.84 -4.73
CA ASP A 428 5.66 -1.49 -4.49
C ASP A 428 5.32 -1.57 -2.98
N LEU A 429 5.89 -0.63 -2.21
CA LEU A 429 5.75 -0.53 -0.76
C LEU A 429 5.34 0.88 -0.34
N THR A 430 4.48 0.99 0.67
CA THR A 430 4.08 2.30 1.25
C THR A 430 5.29 3.14 1.62
N VAL A 431 6.28 2.55 2.30
CA VAL A 431 7.50 3.25 2.73
C VAL A 431 8.37 3.71 1.56
N GLN A 432 8.42 2.95 0.47
CA GLN A 432 9.11 3.35 -0.76
C GLN A 432 8.39 4.50 -1.45
N ALA A 433 7.07 4.44 -1.52
CA ALA A 433 6.25 5.51 -2.07
C ALA A 433 6.44 6.83 -1.30
N VAL A 434 6.50 6.78 0.04
CA VAL A 434 6.82 7.94 0.88
C VAL A 434 8.19 8.51 0.55
N GLN A 435 9.22 7.67 0.42
CA GLN A 435 10.56 8.12 0.06
C GLN A 435 10.58 8.79 -1.33
N HIS A 436 9.90 8.21 -2.31
CA HIS A 436 9.77 8.83 -3.64
C HIS A 436 9.15 10.22 -3.56
N GLY A 437 8.05 10.38 -2.82
CA GLY A 437 7.41 11.69 -2.63
C GLY A 437 8.35 12.72 -1.97
N LYS A 438 9.08 12.30 -0.92
CA LYS A 438 10.04 13.14 -0.23
C LYS A 438 11.19 13.58 -1.16
N LEU A 439 11.82 12.64 -1.87
CA LEU A 439 12.94 12.94 -2.77
C LEU A 439 12.52 13.82 -3.95
N ALA A 440 11.35 13.56 -4.53
CA ALA A 440 10.81 14.40 -5.60
C ALA A 440 10.58 15.83 -5.13
N ALA A 441 10.05 16.03 -3.92
CA ALA A 441 9.85 17.37 -3.35
C ALA A 441 11.16 18.12 -3.13
N GLU A 442 12.22 17.44 -2.65
CA GLU A 442 13.56 18.03 -2.53
C GLU A 442 14.11 18.44 -3.89
N ALA A 443 13.98 17.56 -4.90
CA ALA A 443 14.45 17.85 -6.26
C ALA A 443 13.67 19.01 -6.92
N MET A 444 12.34 19.04 -6.73
CA MET A 444 11.50 20.16 -7.19
C MET A 444 11.89 21.47 -6.51
N HIS A 445 12.06 21.48 -5.20
CA HIS A 445 12.48 22.66 -4.44
C HIS A 445 13.82 23.20 -4.97
N ALA A 446 14.84 22.34 -5.08
CA ALA A 446 16.14 22.73 -5.59
C ALA A 446 16.05 23.37 -6.99
N GLN A 447 15.29 22.75 -7.91
CA GLN A 447 15.11 23.26 -9.28
C GLN A 447 14.37 24.61 -9.32
N LEU A 448 13.32 24.76 -8.50
CA LEU A 448 12.51 25.98 -8.48
C LEU A 448 13.28 27.17 -7.88
N MET A 449 14.12 26.92 -6.89
CA MET A 449 14.92 27.98 -6.25
C MET A 449 16.11 28.41 -7.09
N LEU A 450 16.75 27.50 -7.85
CA LEU A 450 17.80 27.87 -8.82
C LEU A 450 17.27 28.84 -9.88
N ASN A 451 16.03 28.70 -10.32
CA ASN A 451 15.41 29.57 -11.31
C ASN A 451 15.08 30.99 -10.74
N VAL A 452 14.96 31.12 -9.42
CA VAL A 452 14.73 32.42 -8.75
C VAL A 452 16.03 33.21 -8.66
N GLU A 453 17.16 32.56 -8.40
CA GLU A 453 18.49 33.22 -8.32
C GLU A 453 19.02 33.66 -9.71
N ALA A 454 18.50 33.04 -10.80
CA ALA A 454 18.89 33.32 -12.17
C ALA A 454 18.02 34.39 -12.86
N ALA A 455 16.93 34.83 -12.26
CA ALA A 455 15.96 35.82 -12.78
C ALA A 455 16.15 37.20 -12.11
#